data_33f6eb91e69cc300c0f70582778eb39c
#
_entry.id   33f6eb91e69cc300c0f70582778eb39c
#
_cell.length_a   1.000
_cell.length_b   1.000
_cell.length_c   1.000
_cell.angle_alpha   90.00
_cell.angle_beta   90.00
_cell.angle_gamma   90.00
#
_symmetry.space_group_name_H-M   'P 1'
#
loop_
_entity.id
_entity.type
_entity.pdbx_description
1 polymer ?
#
loop_
_entity_poly.entity_id
_entity_poly.type
_entity_poly.pdbx_seq_one_letter_code
_entity_poly.pdbx_strand_id
1 'polypeptide(L)' 'MTQTANEKTPTFEEAMAELEALVRKMEEGKLALEESVEAYTRGTELVNLCRAKLEDAETRVRKLEAQNNGSG' A
#
# COMPACT_ATOMS: atom_id res chain seq x y z
N MET A 1 12.70 -19.83 -4.82
CA MET A 1 11.57 -19.27 -5.46
C MET A 1 11.41 -17.81 -5.15
N THR A 2 11.46 -17.06 -6.17
CA THR A 2 11.28 -15.64 -6.02
C THR A 2 9.88 -15.29 -5.54
N GLN A 3 8.96 -16.20 -5.80
CA GLN A 3 7.60 -15.94 -5.40
C GLN A 3 7.42 -15.85 -3.92
N THR A 4 8.28 -16.51 -3.17
CA THR A 4 8.18 -16.43 -1.73
C THR A 4 8.31 -15.00 -1.25
N ALA A 5 9.27 -14.29 -1.80
CA ALA A 5 9.46 -12.89 -1.43
C ALA A 5 8.29 -12.07 -1.87
N ASN A 6 7.76 -12.35 -3.06
CA ASN A 6 6.62 -11.61 -3.57
C ASN A 6 5.40 -11.80 -2.70
N GLU A 7 5.22 -13.01 -2.21
CA GLU A 7 4.07 -13.30 -1.39
C GLU A 7 4.11 -12.52 -0.08
N LYS A 8 5.30 -12.30 0.45
CA LYS A 8 5.42 -11.58 1.70
C LYS A 8 5.18 -10.10 1.56
N THR A 9 5.44 -9.57 0.38
CA THR A 9 5.30 -8.13 0.15
C THR A 9 4.39 -7.91 -1.04
N PRO A 10 3.14 -7.56 -0.78
CA PRO A 10 2.20 -7.34 -1.87
C PRO A 10 2.61 -6.15 -2.72
N THR A 11 2.21 -6.17 -3.97
CA THR A 11 2.40 -5.03 -4.83
C THR A 11 1.48 -3.91 -4.37
N PHE A 12 1.73 -2.71 -4.91
CA PHE A 12 0.88 -1.58 -4.59
C PHE A 12 -0.58 -1.88 -4.92
N GLU A 13 -0.81 -2.48 -6.08
CA GLU A 13 -2.17 -2.77 -6.51
C GLU A 13 -2.82 -3.81 -5.63
N GLU A 14 -2.04 -4.81 -5.23
CA GLU A 14 -2.57 -5.82 -4.32
C GLU A 14 -2.90 -5.23 -2.97
N ALA A 15 -2.03 -4.35 -2.48
CA ALA A 15 -2.28 -3.70 -1.20
C ALA A 15 -3.52 -2.84 -1.26
N MET A 16 -3.70 -2.12 -2.34
CA MET A 16 -4.88 -1.28 -2.50
C MET A 16 -6.15 -2.11 -2.55
N ALA A 17 -6.10 -3.23 -3.26
CA ALA A 17 -7.27 -4.09 -3.35
C ALA A 17 -7.64 -4.65 -1.97
N GLU A 18 -6.64 -5.07 -1.22
CA GLU A 18 -6.90 -5.59 0.11
C GLU A 18 -7.44 -4.51 1.02
N LEU A 19 -6.90 -3.30 0.92
CA LEU A 19 -7.35 -2.19 1.74
C LEU A 19 -8.81 -1.86 1.44
N GLU A 20 -9.16 -1.86 0.16
CA GLU A 20 -10.55 -1.60 -0.21
C GLU A 20 -11.49 -2.65 0.36
N ALA A 21 -11.05 -3.90 0.33
CA ALA A 21 -11.87 -4.98 0.89
C ALA A 21 -12.06 -4.79 2.38
N LEU A 22 -11.01 -4.38 3.08
CA LEU A 22 -11.11 -4.14 4.52
C LEU A 22 -12.06 -3.00 4.83
N VAL A 23 -11.94 -1.91 4.08
CA VAL A 23 -12.81 -0.77 4.28
C VAL A 23 -14.26 -1.15 4.06
N ARG A 24 -14.50 -1.95 3.04
CA ARG A 24 -15.86 -2.39 2.75
C ARG A 24 -16.43 -3.21 3.89
N LYS A 25 -15.63 -4.11 4.44
CA LYS A 25 -16.08 -4.90 5.58
C LYS A 25 -16.40 -4.03 6.77
N MET A 26 -15.59 -3.02 7.00
CA MET A 26 -15.81 -2.12 8.12
C MET A 26 -17.08 -1.28 7.90
N GLU A 27 -17.30 -0.87 6.66
CA GLU A 27 -18.49 -0.09 6.35
C GLU A 27 -19.76 -0.89 6.54
N GLU A 28 -19.69 -2.19 6.28
CA GLU A 28 -20.84 -3.05 6.48
C GLU A 28 -21.19 -3.20 7.96
N GLY A 29 -20.22 -2.94 8.82
CA GLY A 29 -20.48 -2.99 10.25
C GLY A 29 -20.77 -4.37 10.79
N LYS A 30 -20.29 -5.40 10.11
CA LYS A 30 -20.56 -6.78 10.51
C LYS A 30 -19.41 -7.40 11.28
N LEU A 31 -18.36 -6.66 11.50
CA LEU A 31 -17.19 -7.21 12.17
C LEU A 31 -17.34 -7.16 13.67
N ALA A 32 -16.93 -8.24 14.33
CA ALA A 32 -16.84 -8.23 15.78
C ALA A 32 -15.72 -7.26 16.18
N LEU A 33 -15.72 -6.89 17.47
CA LEU A 33 -14.75 -5.92 17.95
C LEU A 33 -13.32 -6.37 17.65
N GLU A 34 -13.02 -7.63 17.94
CA GLU A 34 -11.69 -8.13 17.70
C GLU A 34 -11.32 -8.10 16.23
N GLU A 35 -12.29 -8.44 15.37
CA GLU A 35 -12.03 -8.40 13.95
C GLU A 35 -11.82 -6.97 13.48
N SER A 36 -12.53 -6.03 14.06
CA SER A 36 -12.36 -4.62 13.72
C SER A 36 -10.97 -4.14 14.05
N VAL A 37 -10.45 -4.55 15.21
CA VAL A 37 -9.09 -4.18 15.61
C VAL A 37 -8.08 -4.77 14.64
N GLU A 38 -8.26 -6.04 14.28
CA GLU A 38 -7.34 -6.68 13.35
C GLU A 38 -7.41 -6.01 11.98
N ALA A 39 -8.61 -5.68 11.54
CA ALA A 39 -8.78 -5.02 10.25
C ALA A 39 -8.11 -3.66 10.26
N TYR A 40 -8.24 -2.94 11.35
CA TYR A 40 -7.60 -1.63 11.46
C TYR A 40 -6.09 -1.76 11.44
N THR A 41 -5.56 -2.73 12.17
CA THR A 41 -4.12 -2.96 12.19
C THR A 41 -3.61 -3.31 10.80
N ARG A 42 -4.30 -4.23 10.13
CA ARG A 42 -3.90 -4.61 8.78
C ARG A 42 -4.02 -3.44 7.82
N GLY A 43 -5.10 -2.68 7.95
CA GLY A 43 -5.30 -1.51 7.10
C GLY A 43 -4.17 -0.50 7.26
N THR A 44 -3.74 -0.29 8.51
CA THR A 44 -2.64 0.63 8.75
C THR A 44 -1.36 0.14 8.08
N GLU A 45 -1.10 -1.15 8.15
CA GLU A 45 0.08 -1.70 7.50
C GLU A 45 0.01 -1.50 6.00
N LEU A 46 -1.17 -1.70 5.42
CA LEU A 46 -1.34 -1.54 3.99
C LEU A 46 -1.17 -0.08 3.57
N VAL A 47 -1.71 0.83 4.36
CA VAL A 47 -1.57 2.25 4.07
C VAL A 47 -0.09 2.64 4.11
N ASN A 48 0.63 2.17 5.11
CA ASN A 48 2.05 2.47 5.21
C ASN A 48 2.82 1.90 4.02
N LEU A 49 2.47 0.71 3.61
CA LEU A 49 3.11 0.09 2.46
C LEU A 49 2.86 0.90 1.19
N CYS A 50 1.61 1.31 0.99
CA CYS A 50 1.26 2.11 -0.18
C CYS A 50 1.98 3.45 -0.15
N ARG A 51 2.07 4.05 1.03
CA ARG A 51 2.74 5.33 1.15
C ARG A 51 4.23 5.19 0.80
N ALA A 52 4.86 4.13 1.29
CA ALA A 52 6.27 3.92 1.00
C ALA A 52 6.49 3.76 -0.50
N LYS A 53 5.62 3.02 -1.15
CA LYS A 53 5.76 2.82 -2.59
C LYS A 53 5.52 4.11 -3.36
N LEU A 54 4.57 4.91 -2.91
CA LEU A 54 4.32 6.19 -3.55
C LEU A 54 5.49 7.13 -3.37
N GLU A 55 6.07 7.16 -2.17
CA GLU A 55 7.23 8.01 -1.93
C GLU A 55 8.41 7.59 -2.79
N ASP A 56 8.60 6.30 -2.95
CA ASP A 56 9.65 5.81 -3.81
C ASP A 56 9.43 6.23 -5.25
N ALA A 57 8.19 6.12 -5.71
CA ALA A 57 7.86 6.51 -7.08
C ALA A 57 8.06 8.01 -7.26
N GLU A 58 7.65 8.80 -6.27
CA GLU A 58 7.82 10.24 -6.36
C GLU A 58 9.30 10.61 -6.40
N THR A 59 10.10 9.91 -5.63
CA THR A 59 11.54 10.17 -5.64
C THR A 59 12.12 9.90 -7.01
N ARG A 60 11.70 8.82 -7.63
CA ARG A 60 12.19 8.48 -8.96
C ARG A 60 11.78 9.52 -9.99
N VAL A 61 10.54 9.95 -9.92
CA VAL A 61 10.05 10.97 -10.84
C VAL A 61 10.83 12.27 -10.63
N ARG A 62 11.07 12.61 -9.39
CA ARG A 62 11.79 13.83 -9.08
C ARG A 62 13.21 13.79 -9.64
N LYS A 63 13.85 12.62 -9.56
CA LYS A 63 15.19 12.48 -10.13
C LYS A 63 15.16 12.65 -11.64
N LEU A 64 14.15 12.09 -12.30
CA LEU A 64 14.05 12.23 -13.74
C LEU A 64 13.84 13.66 -14.12
N GLU A 65 13.00 14.37 -13.39
CA GLU A 65 12.75 15.78 -13.66
C GLU A 65 14.00 16.60 -13.46
N ALA A 66 14.74 16.31 -12.41
CA ALA A 66 15.96 17.03 -12.13
C ALA A 66 16.97 16.83 -13.23
N GLN A 67 17.08 15.60 -13.73
CA GLN A 67 18.00 15.30 -14.80
C GLN A 67 17.62 16.03 -16.08
N ASN A 68 16.34 16.04 -16.39
CA ASN A 68 15.87 16.74 -17.57
C ASN A 68 16.11 18.24 -17.45
N ASN A 69 15.79 18.79 -16.30
CA ASN A 69 16.00 20.21 -16.08
C ASN A 69 17.47 20.57 -16.12
N GLY A 70 18.27 19.72 -15.53
CA GLY A 70 19.70 19.94 -15.52
C GLY A 70 20.29 19.90 -16.91
N SER A 71 19.69 19.10 -17.77
CA SER A 71 20.15 19.00 -19.14
C SER A 71 19.75 20.21 -19.96
N GLY A 72 18.61 20.69 -19.64
CA GLY A 72 18.03 21.79 -20.42
C GLY A 72 18.59 23.14 -20.11
#